data_a4b84b0fd65e3aaaf19d2541ad71e9f8
#
_entry.id   a4b84b0fd65e3aaaf19d2541ad71e9f8
#
_cell.length_a   1.000
_cell.length_b   1.000
_cell.length_c   1.000
_cell.angle_alpha   90.00
_cell.angle_beta   90.00
_cell.angle_gamma   90.00
#
_symmetry.space_group_name_H-M   'P 1'
#
loop_
_entity.id
_entity.type
_entity.pdbx_description
1 polymer ?
#
loop_
_entity_poly.entity_id
_entity_poly.type
_entity_poly.pdbx_seq_one_letter_code
_entity_poly.pdbx_strand_id
1 'polypeptide(L)'
;MLGIDGGDGSYNVINEHESVASVTFTDDVNGYQRIKIHPLAEGETIVKVMDGSGEETQLRITVKGRRQYTLTKMGFEYGISSGAPTELLGDVSKALAERPWVKDGGYYVLVPEDFSNSMWKGVLEIYPTGKEEEPLMGIYETVPVEDENGDTYALWQFTYNGEKRLFTRTVSGNGKCVLAENVTPFCPSGLLPEGALVVYREMFLLRTE
;
A
#
# COMPACT_ATOMS: atom_id res chain seq x y z
N MET A 1 0.50 -10.07 20.76
CA MET A 1 0.57 -10.97 21.96
C MET A 1 0.30 -10.16 23.20
N LEU A 2 -0.53 -10.69 24.10
CA LEU A 2 -0.86 -10.07 25.40
C LEU A 2 -0.38 -11.00 26.50
N GLY A 3 0.32 -10.46 27.51
CA GLY A 3 0.69 -11.20 28.71
C GLY A 3 -0.49 -11.28 29.68
N ILE A 4 -0.57 -12.38 30.43
CA ILE A 4 -1.48 -12.52 31.55
C ILE A 4 -0.65 -12.31 32.81
N ASP A 5 -1.09 -11.39 33.65
CA ASP A 5 -0.46 -11.12 34.95
C ASP A 5 -1.51 -11.34 36.04
N GLY A 6 -1.14 -12.12 37.08
CA GLY A 6 -2.02 -12.51 38.18
C GLY A 6 -2.66 -13.89 38.00
N GLY A 7 -3.55 -14.27 38.91
CA GLY A 7 -4.22 -15.58 38.94
C GLY A 7 -3.33 -16.70 39.49
N ASP A 8 -3.83 -17.94 39.44
CA ASP A 8 -3.17 -19.13 39.98
C ASP A 8 -2.27 -19.88 38.96
N GLY A 9 -2.09 -19.30 37.76
CA GLY A 9 -1.29 -19.89 36.69
C GLY A 9 -2.01 -20.95 35.84
N SER A 10 -3.27 -21.21 36.13
CA SER A 10 -4.10 -22.14 35.37
C SER A 10 -5.22 -21.35 34.69
N TYR A 11 -5.14 -21.19 33.38
CA TYR A 11 -6.07 -20.33 32.67
C TYR A 11 -6.89 -21.09 31.64
N ASN A 12 -8.14 -20.68 31.48
CA ASN A 12 -9.05 -21.12 30.43
C ASN A 12 -9.49 -19.91 29.61
N VAL A 13 -9.62 -20.09 28.29
CA VAL A 13 -10.05 -19.04 27.37
C VAL A 13 -11.31 -19.47 26.66
N ILE A 14 -12.32 -18.61 26.69
CA ILE A 14 -13.55 -18.73 25.92
C ILE A 14 -13.62 -17.58 24.95
N ASN A 15 -13.71 -17.91 23.67
CA ASN A 15 -13.89 -16.92 22.59
C ASN A 15 -15.32 -17.03 22.06
N GLU A 16 -16.10 -15.96 22.15
CA GLU A 16 -17.52 -15.96 21.77
C GLU A 16 -17.72 -16.10 20.25
N HIS A 17 -16.77 -15.59 19.44
CA HIS A 17 -16.82 -15.65 17.97
C HIS A 17 -15.48 -16.10 17.38
N GLU A 18 -15.23 -17.39 17.37
CA GLU A 18 -13.99 -17.98 16.81
C GLU A 18 -13.80 -17.71 15.31
N SER A 19 -14.88 -17.40 14.59
CA SER A 19 -14.81 -17.01 13.18
C SER A 19 -14.18 -15.61 12.96
N VAL A 20 -14.19 -14.74 13.98
CA VAL A 20 -13.61 -13.40 13.92
C VAL A 20 -12.13 -13.42 14.24
N ALA A 21 -11.73 -14.15 15.26
CA ALA A 21 -10.34 -14.32 15.64
C ALA A 21 -10.13 -15.68 16.31
N SER A 22 -8.98 -16.31 16.06
CA SER A 22 -8.54 -17.45 16.88
C SER A 22 -7.69 -16.97 18.05
N VAL A 23 -7.82 -17.63 19.18
CA VAL A 23 -7.10 -17.29 20.42
C VAL A 23 -6.44 -18.55 20.95
N THR A 24 -5.13 -18.47 21.17
CA THR A 24 -4.34 -19.60 21.67
C THR A 24 -3.41 -19.15 22.80
N PHE A 25 -3.11 -20.05 23.72
CA PHE A 25 -2.04 -19.81 24.69
C PHE A 25 -0.68 -20.10 24.06
N THR A 26 0.31 -19.34 24.48
CA THR A 26 1.72 -19.60 24.21
C THR A 26 2.49 -19.44 25.51
N ASP A 27 3.44 -20.35 25.75
CA ASP A 27 4.35 -20.20 26.87
C ASP A 27 5.37 -19.12 26.56
N ASP A 28 5.71 -18.33 27.58
CA ASP A 28 6.81 -17.37 27.52
C ASP A 28 8.12 -18.03 27.95
N VAL A 29 9.23 -17.46 27.47
CA VAL A 29 10.61 -17.82 27.85
C VAL A 29 10.85 -17.63 29.37
N ASN A 30 10.02 -16.84 30.04
CA ASN A 30 10.10 -16.55 31.47
C ASN A 30 9.01 -17.21 32.32
N GLY A 31 8.23 -18.16 31.75
CA GLY A 31 7.18 -18.88 32.46
C GLY A 31 5.87 -18.15 32.63
N TYR A 32 5.69 -16.98 32.00
CA TYR A 32 4.42 -16.28 31.95
C TYR A 32 3.60 -16.81 30.75
N GLN A 33 2.32 -17.08 31.00
CA GLN A 33 1.42 -17.42 29.90
C GLN A 33 1.02 -16.18 29.12
N ARG A 34 0.97 -16.33 27.81
CA ARG A 34 0.56 -15.26 26.87
C ARG A 34 -0.57 -15.72 25.99
N ILE A 35 -1.42 -14.78 25.63
CA ILE A 35 -2.48 -15.00 24.64
C ILE A 35 -1.96 -14.49 23.29
N LYS A 36 -1.98 -15.39 22.30
CA LYS A 36 -1.78 -15.05 20.89
C LYS A 36 -3.15 -14.95 20.24
N ILE A 37 -3.44 -13.78 19.67
CA ILE A 37 -4.66 -13.51 18.92
C ILE A 37 -4.27 -13.48 17.45
N HIS A 38 -5.01 -14.25 16.63
CA HIS A 38 -4.87 -14.26 15.19
C HIS A 38 -6.21 -13.85 14.56
N PRO A 39 -6.28 -12.69 13.86
CA PRO A 39 -7.51 -12.24 13.21
C PRO A 39 -7.85 -13.16 12.03
N LEU A 40 -9.14 -13.48 11.84
CA LEU A 40 -9.63 -14.35 10.77
C LEU A 40 -10.61 -13.62 9.84
N ALA A 41 -11.55 -12.84 10.40
CA ALA A 41 -12.52 -12.07 9.62
C ALA A 41 -12.87 -10.77 10.36
N GLU A 42 -13.40 -9.82 9.62
CA GLU A 42 -13.92 -8.57 10.20
C GLU A 42 -15.05 -8.84 11.19
N GLY A 43 -15.06 -8.11 12.28
CA GLY A 43 -16.09 -8.24 13.30
C GLY A 43 -15.57 -7.93 14.70
N GLU A 44 -16.40 -8.24 15.67
CA GLU A 44 -16.07 -8.12 17.09
C GLU A 44 -16.24 -9.48 17.78
N THR A 45 -15.36 -9.74 18.74
CA THR A 45 -15.50 -10.87 19.64
C THR A 45 -15.10 -10.48 21.06
N ILE A 46 -15.66 -11.18 22.03
CA ILE A 46 -15.27 -11.08 23.44
C ILE A 46 -14.52 -12.36 23.79
N VAL A 47 -13.33 -12.17 24.32
CA VAL A 47 -12.51 -13.25 24.85
C VAL A 47 -12.54 -13.15 26.36
N LYS A 48 -13.03 -14.20 27.01
CA LYS A 48 -13.05 -14.34 28.46
C LYS A 48 -11.88 -15.20 28.87
N VAL A 49 -11.10 -14.70 29.80
CA VAL A 49 -9.98 -15.42 30.42
C VAL A 49 -10.37 -15.68 31.87
N MET A 50 -10.41 -16.93 32.25
CA MET A 50 -10.72 -17.37 33.63
C MET A 50 -9.49 -18.09 34.20
N ASP A 51 -9.18 -17.82 35.45
CA ASP A 51 -8.18 -18.59 36.18
C ASP A 51 -8.80 -19.79 36.91
N GLY A 52 -7.97 -20.66 37.53
CA GLY A 52 -8.41 -21.81 38.25
C GLY A 52 -9.22 -21.51 39.53
N SER A 53 -9.15 -20.28 40.05
CA SER A 53 -9.97 -19.81 41.18
C SER A 53 -11.37 -19.37 40.75
N GLY A 54 -11.60 -19.21 39.41
CA GLY A 54 -12.86 -18.76 38.84
C GLY A 54 -12.93 -17.23 38.68
N GLU A 55 -11.84 -16.50 38.88
CA GLU A 55 -11.78 -15.07 38.51
C GLU A 55 -11.79 -14.92 37.00
N GLU A 56 -12.62 -13.99 36.48
CA GLU A 56 -12.81 -13.74 35.04
C GLU A 56 -12.39 -12.33 34.68
N THR A 57 -11.67 -12.21 33.56
CA THR A 57 -11.46 -10.95 32.87
C THR A 57 -11.92 -11.05 31.43
N GLN A 58 -12.32 -9.93 30.84
CA GLN A 58 -12.83 -9.88 29.46
C GLN A 58 -11.99 -8.96 28.61
N LEU A 59 -11.69 -9.43 27.40
CA LEU A 59 -11.01 -8.68 26.37
C LEU A 59 -11.92 -8.53 25.16
N ARG A 60 -12.27 -7.31 24.79
CA ARG A 60 -12.97 -7.03 23.53
C ARG A 60 -11.96 -6.91 22.41
N ILE A 61 -12.14 -7.71 21.37
CA ILE A 61 -11.32 -7.70 20.17
C ILE A 61 -12.19 -7.23 19.02
N THR A 62 -11.75 -6.16 18.35
CA THR A 62 -12.36 -5.68 17.11
C THR A 62 -11.38 -5.96 15.99
N VAL A 63 -11.73 -6.82 15.06
CA VAL A 63 -11.00 -7.04 13.80
C VAL A 63 -11.62 -6.13 12.75
N LYS A 64 -10.84 -5.16 12.32
CA LYS A 64 -11.23 -4.28 11.22
C LYS A 64 -10.68 -4.82 9.92
N GLY A 65 -11.41 -4.61 8.83
CA GLY A 65 -10.96 -4.93 7.49
C GLY A 65 -9.63 -4.27 7.17
N ARG A 66 -8.90 -4.88 6.28
CA ARG A 66 -7.68 -4.29 5.74
C ARG A 66 -8.06 -2.98 5.06
N ARG A 67 -7.50 -1.88 5.51
CA ARG A 67 -7.62 -0.64 4.74
C ARG A 67 -7.00 -0.87 3.37
N GLN A 68 -7.73 -0.49 2.36
CA GLN A 68 -7.22 -0.42 1.00
C GLN A 68 -7.34 1.01 0.47
N TYR A 69 -6.52 1.33 -0.51
CA TYR A 69 -6.50 2.64 -1.12
C TYR A 69 -6.72 2.48 -2.62
N THR A 70 -7.82 3.05 -3.11
CA THR A 70 -8.15 3.02 -4.53
C THR A 70 -7.70 4.32 -5.18
N LEU A 71 -6.85 4.20 -6.21
CA LEU A 71 -6.37 5.29 -7.05
C LEU A 71 -7.05 5.19 -8.42
N THR A 72 -8.17 5.91 -8.60
CA THR A 72 -8.88 5.94 -9.88
C THR A 72 -8.27 6.98 -10.79
N LYS A 73 -7.81 6.57 -11.98
CA LYS A 73 -7.18 7.46 -12.95
C LYS A 73 -8.18 8.44 -13.54
N MET A 74 -7.82 9.71 -13.47
CA MET A 74 -8.61 10.83 -13.99
C MET A 74 -8.01 11.45 -15.25
N GLY A 75 -6.74 11.18 -15.53
CA GLY A 75 -6.02 11.71 -16.67
C GLY A 75 -4.51 11.64 -16.48
N PHE A 76 -3.82 12.18 -17.45
CA PHE A 76 -2.35 12.27 -17.43
C PHE A 76 -1.85 13.48 -18.21
N GLU A 77 -0.61 13.83 -17.95
CA GLU A 77 0.12 14.83 -18.71
C GLU A 77 1.60 14.48 -18.84
N TYR A 78 2.23 14.95 -19.91
CA TYR A 78 3.68 14.97 -20.05
C TYR A 78 4.20 16.38 -19.84
N GLY A 79 5.21 16.52 -19.00
CA GLY A 79 5.98 17.74 -18.85
C GLY A 79 7.38 17.54 -19.44
N ILE A 80 7.91 18.59 -20.08
CA ILE A 80 9.30 18.62 -20.56
C ILE A 80 10.04 19.75 -19.86
N SER A 81 11.32 19.56 -19.57
CA SER A 81 12.12 20.58 -18.87
C SER A 81 12.21 21.87 -19.67
N SER A 82 12.44 22.99 -18.97
CA SER A 82 12.61 24.31 -19.59
C SER A 82 13.72 24.30 -20.63
N GLY A 83 13.48 24.96 -21.76
CA GLY A 83 14.41 25.06 -22.87
C GLY A 83 14.25 24.02 -23.98
N ALA A 84 13.46 22.95 -23.74
CA ALA A 84 13.10 22.01 -24.80
C ALA A 84 11.82 22.46 -25.52
N PRO A 85 11.68 22.24 -26.85
CA PRO A 85 10.48 22.58 -27.59
C PRO A 85 9.27 21.83 -27.10
N THR A 86 8.17 22.52 -26.82
CA THR A 86 6.90 21.88 -26.33
C THR A 86 6.22 21.05 -27.43
N GLU A 87 6.54 21.30 -28.69
CA GLU A 87 6.08 20.54 -29.85
C GLU A 87 6.46 19.07 -29.78
N LEU A 88 7.58 18.75 -29.10
CA LEU A 88 8.03 17.38 -28.88
C LEU A 88 7.10 16.55 -27.97
N LEU A 89 6.24 17.20 -27.16
CA LEU A 89 5.33 16.48 -26.28
C LEU A 89 4.38 15.54 -27.03
N GLY A 90 3.97 15.91 -28.25
CA GLY A 90 3.16 15.05 -29.11
C GLY A 90 3.87 13.76 -29.51
N ASP A 91 5.14 13.84 -29.88
CA ASP A 91 5.94 12.69 -30.28
C ASP A 91 6.36 11.85 -29.06
N VAL A 92 6.66 12.47 -27.93
CA VAL A 92 6.88 11.79 -26.65
C VAL A 92 5.63 11.00 -26.24
N SER A 93 4.45 11.62 -26.31
CA SER A 93 3.19 10.96 -25.96
C SER A 93 2.90 9.75 -26.84
N LYS A 94 3.17 9.85 -28.15
CA LYS A 94 3.06 8.71 -29.06
C LYS A 94 4.05 7.58 -28.74
N ALA A 95 5.31 7.96 -28.51
CA ALA A 95 6.37 6.98 -28.21
C ALA A 95 6.13 6.20 -26.91
N LEU A 96 5.47 6.83 -25.93
CA LEU A 96 5.21 6.27 -24.60
C LEU A 96 3.74 5.84 -24.38
N ALA A 97 2.94 5.76 -25.45
CA ALA A 97 1.49 5.51 -25.33
C ALA A 97 1.13 4.20 -24.60
N GLU A 98 1.97 3.17 -24.73
CA GLU A 98 1.74 1.87 -24.12
C GLU A 98 2.39 1.73 -22.72
N ARG A 99 3.11 2.77 -22.25
CA ARG A 99 3.79 2.70 -20.95
C ARG A 99 2.84 2.72 -19.74
N PRO A 100 1.74 3.49 -19.71
CA PRO A 100 0.83 3.47 -18.56
C PRO A 100 0.15 2.12 -18.39
N TRP A 101 0.23 1.54 -17.19
CA TRP A 101 -0.47 0.28 -16.88
C TRP A 101 -1.98 0.45 -16.75
N VAL A 102 -2.44 1.66 -16.44
CA VAL A 102 -3.87 2.00 -16.39
C VAL A 102 -4.22 3.11 -17.37
N LYS A 103 -5.34 2.96 -18.06
CA LYS A 103 -5.96 3.96 -18.93
C LYS A 103 -6.95 4.82 -18.13
N ASP A 104 -7.49 5.87 -18.75
CA ASP A 104 -8.49 6.69 -18.09
C ASP A 104 -9.71 5.84 -17.68
N GLY A 105 -10.13 5.98 -16.42
CA GLY A 105 -11.17 5.16 -15.81
C GLY A 105 -10.67 3.86 -15.19
N GLY A 106 -9.44 3.41 -15.51
CA GLY A 106 -8.78 2.33 -14.79
C GLY A 106 -8.31 2.79 -13.41
N TYR A 107 -7.87 1.84 -12.58
CA TYR A 107 -7.47 2.16 -11.22
C TYR A 107 -6.45 1.16 -10.66
N TYR A 108 -5.75 1.61 -9.63
CA TYR A 108 -4.92 0.78 -8.76
C TYR A 108 -5.63 0.59 -7.42
N VAL A 109 -5.52 -0.60 -6.83
CA VAL A 109 -5.84 -0.83 -5.43
C VAL A 109 -4.55 -1.19 -4.69
N LEU A 110 -4.24 -0.42 -3.67
CA LEU A 110 -3.10 -0.63 -2.80
C LEU A 110 -3.60 -1.31 -1.52
N VAL A 111 -3.19 -2.55 -1.30
CA VAL A 111 -3.53 -3.34 -0.11
C VAL A 111 -2.27 -3.44 0.76
N PRO A 112 -2.15 -2.61 1.82
CA PRO A 112 -0.96 -2.61 2.66
C PRO A 112 -0.75 -3.93 3.39
N GLU A 113 0.49 -4.40 3.48
CA GLU A 113 0.85 -5.58 4.30
C GLU A 113 0.97 -5.23 5.78
N ASP A 114 1.54 -4.07 6.09
CA ASP A 114 1.80 -3.62 7.46
C ASP A 114 1.53 -2.12 7.60
N PHE A 115 0.85 -1.75 8.70
CA PHE A 115 0.53 -0.36 9.04
C PHE A 115 1.48 0.24 10.09
N SER A 116 2.40 -0.56 10.65
CA SER A 116 3.25 -0.15 11.77
C SER A 116 4.42 0.73 11.38
N ASN A 117 4.79 0.74 10.09
CA ASN A 117 5.90 1.52 9.58
C ASN A 117 5.45 2.65 8.65
N SER A 118 6.16 3.77 8.70
CA SER A 118 6.01 4.88 7.74
C SER A 118 6.31 4.48 6.29
N MET A 119 6.95 3.34 6.07
CA MET A 119 7.23 2.76 4.76
C MET A 119 6.06 1.87 4.35
N TRP A 120 5.29 2.37 3.41
CA TRP A 120 4.15 1.65 2.87
C TRP A 120 4.63 0.61 1.87
N LYS A 121 4.25 -0.62 2.08
CA LYS A 121 4.43 -1.71 1.13
C LYS A 121 3.22 -2.64 1.17
N GLY A 122 3.00 -3.37 0.08
CA GLY A 122 1.89 -4.30 0.01
C GLY A 122 1.63 -4.81 -1.39
N VAL A 123 0.44 -5.37 -1.55
CA VAL A 123 -0.05 -5.86 -2.83
C VAL A 123 -0.59 -4.69 -3.65
N LEU A 124 -0.24 -4.67 -4.93
CA LEU A 124 -0.76 -3.76 -5.94
C LEU A 124 -1.69 -4.54 -6.86
N GLU A 125 -2.97 -4.21 -6.84
CA GLU A 125 -3.93 -4.69 -7.84
C GLU A 125 -4.08 -3.63 -8.92
N ILE A 126 -4.02 -4.05 -10.18
CA ILE A 126 -4.06 -3.18 -11.34
C ILE A 126 -5.29 -3.54 -12.17
N TYR A 127 -6.16 -2.57 -12.39
CA TYR A 127 -7.34 -2.67 -13.23
C TYR A 127 -7.18 -1.72 -14.43
N PRO A 128 -6.59 -2.19 -15.56
CA PRO A 128 -6.15 -1.33 -16.66
C PRO A 128 -7.24 -0.45 -17.27
N THR A 129 -8.47 -0.95 -17.36
CA THR A 129 -9.61 -0.20 -17.92
C THR A 129 -10.75 0.02 -16.92
N GLY A 130 -10.65 -0.57 -15.73
CA GLY A 130 -11.67 -0.54 -14.69
C GLY A 130 -12.87 -1.46 -14.96
N LYS A 131 -12.76 -2.36 -15.91
CA LYS A 131 -13.83 -3.30 -16.31
C LYS A 131 -13.42 -4.77 -16.12
N GLU A 132 -12.20 -5.00 -15.69
CA GLU A 132 -11.66 -6.33 -15.45
C GLU A 132 -12.33 -6.93 -14.22
N GLU A 133 -12.71 -8.22 -14.30
CA GLU A 133 -13.21 -8.98 -13.13
C GLU A 133 -12.06 -9.40 -12.23
N GLU A 134 -10.89 -9.68 -12.79
CA GLU A 134 -9.69 -10.05 -12.08
C GLU A 134 -8.57 -9.02 -12.30
N PRO A 135 -7.89 -8.56 -11.23
CA PRO A 135 -6.79 -7.62 -11.36
C PRO A 135 -5.51 -8.29 -11.85
N LEU A 136 -4.65 -7.51 -12.48
CA LEU A 136 -3.25 -7.86 -12.63
C LEU A 136 -2.55 -7.61 -11.29
N MET A 137 -1.79 -8.61 -10.81
CA MET A 137 -1.21 -8.59 -9.48
C MET A 137 0.24 -8.13 -9.51
N GLY A 138 0.55 -7.13 -8.72
CA GLY A 138 1.88 -6.60 -8.51
C GLY A 138 2.17 -6.36 -7.03
N ILE A 139 3.24 -5.64 -6.77
CA ILE A 139 3.60 -5.16 -5.43
C ILE A 139 3.91 -3.67 -5.49
N TYR A 140 3.71 -2.99 -4.38
CA TYR A 140 4.17 -1.63 -4.18
C TYR A 140 4.97 -1.51 -2.89
N GLU A 141 5.94 -0.62 -2.90
CA GLU A 141 6.73 -0.29 -1.73
C GLU A 141 7.20 1.16 -1.79
N THR A 142 7.50 1.73 -0.63
CA THR A 142 8.16 3.02 -0.54
C THR A 142 9.65 2.80 -0.40
N VAL A 143 10.44 3.35 -1.31
CA VAL A 143 11.89 3.25 -1.32
C VAL A 143 12.53 4.58 -0.98
N PRO A 144 13.49 4.63 -0.03
CA PRO A 144 14.25 5.85 0.24
C PRO A 144 15.22 6.12 -0.92
N VAL A 145 15.33 7.37 -1.29
CA VAL A 145 16.30 7.85 -2.29
C VAL A 145 16.98 9.07 -1.70
N GLU A 146 18.30 9.16 -1.87
CA GLU A 146 19.10 10.30 -1.50
C GLU A 146 19.35 11.18 -2.73
N ASP A 147 19.15 12.48 -2.62
CA ASP A 147 19.46 13.42 -3.70
C ASP A 147 20.95 13.86 -3.68
N GLU A 148 21.32 14.71 -4.66
CA GLU A 148 22.68 15.21 -4.80
C GLU A 148 23.16 16.05 -3.61
N ASN A 149 22.25 16.53 -2.76
CA ASN A 149 22.54 17.32 -1.57
C ASN A 149 22.65 16.47 -0.31
N GLY A 150 22.34 15.15 -0.39
CA GLY A 150 22.28 14.23 0.75
C GLY A 150 20.93 14.22 1.45
N ASP A 151 19.92 14.89 0.90
CA ASP A 151 18.55 14.85 1.45
C ASP A 151 17.84 13.55 1.06
N THR A 152 17.25 12.87 2.05
CA THR A 152 16.53 11.63 1.82
C THR A 152 15.05 11.91 1.60
N TYR A 153 14.50 11.41 0.51
CA TYR A 153 13.07 11.42 0.22
C TYR A 153 12.57 10.03 -0.16
N ALA A 154 11.26 9.84 -0.16
CA ALA A 154 10.67 8.55 -0.43
C ALA A 154 9.97 8.55 -1.79
N LEU A 155 10.30 7.55 -2.62
CA LEU A 155 9.59 7.26 -3.86
C LEU A 155 8.64 6.07 -3.66
N TRP A 156 7.54 6.06 -4.38
CA TRP A 156 6.72 4.89 -4.55
C TRP A 156 7.25 4.06 -5.70
N GLN A 157 7.60 2.82 -5.42
CA GLN A 157 7.96 1.82 -6.41
C GLN A 157 6.79 0.88 -6.62
N PHE A 158 6.27 0.84 -7.85
CA PHE A 158 5.32 -0.17 -8.29
C PHE A 158 6.06 -1.20 -9.14
N THR A 159 5.79 -2.47 -8.89
CA THR A 159 6.42 -3.58 -9.63
C THR A 159 5.33 -4.51 -10.15
N TYR A 160 5.30 -4.72 -11.45
CA TYR A 160 4.40 -5.64 -12.12
C TYR A 160 5.12 -6.33 -13.28
N ASN A 161 5.00 -7.65 -13.39
CA ASN A 161 5.59 -8.47 -14.45
C ASN A 161 7.11 -8.20 -14.66
N GLY A 162 7.84 -7.97 -13.57
CA GLY A 162 9.28 -7.66 -13.59
C GLY A 162 9.64 -6.21 -13.96
N GLU A 163 8.69 -5.43 -14.44
CA GLU A 163 8.88 -4.00 -14.67
C GLU A 163 8.73 -3.23 -13.35
N LYS A 164 9.63 -2.26 -13.13
CA LYS A 164 9.60 -1.34 -11.99
C LYS A 164 9.34 0.08 -12.48
N ARG A 165 8.40 0.75 -11.83
CA ARG A 165 8.12 2.17 -12.03
C ARG A 165 8.30 2.91 -10.72
N LEU A 166 9.01 4.03 -10.77
CA LEU A 166 9.32 4.86 -9.62
C LEU A 166 8.59 6.20 -9.73
N PHE A 167 7.83 6.54 -8.70
CA PHE A 167 7.00 7.74 -8.68
C PHE A 167 7.33 8.64 -7.50
N THR A 168 7.43 9.95 -7.74
CA THR A 168 7.14 10.91 -6.69
C THR A 168 5.62 11.00 -6.51
N ARG A 169 5.17 11.13 -5.27
CA ARG A 169 3.76 11.23 -4.94
C ARG A 169 3.42 12.58 -4.32
N THR A 170 2.38 13.23 -4.85
CA THR A 170 1.77 14.40 -4.23
C THR A 170 0.30 14.13 -3.98
N VAL A 171 -0.17 14.36 -2.75
CA VAL A 171 -1.59 14.23 -2.38
C VAL A 171 -2.08 15.58 -1.87
N SER A 172 -3.21 16.04 -2.40
CA SER A 172 -3.89 17.25 -1.95
C SER A 172 -5.07 16.93 -1.02
N GLY A 173 -5.49 17.92 -0.22
CA GLY A 173 -6.55 17.75 0.77
C GLY A 173 -7.94 17.37 0.21
N ASN A 174 -8.14 17.44 -1.11
CA ASN A 174 -9.37 17.01 -1.79
C ASN A 174 -9.30 15.58 -2.35
N GLY A 175 -8.31 14.78 -1.93
CA GLY A 175 -8.12 13.41 -2.40
C GLY A 175 -7.49 13.27 -3.78
N LYS A 176 -7.06 14.36 -4.42
CA LYS A 176 -6.28 14.26 -5.66
C LYS A 176 -4.88 13.75 -5.34
N CYS A 177 -4.46 12.70 -6.05
CA CYS A 177 -3.13 12.12 -5.98
C CYS A 177 -2.47 12.25 -7.35
N VAL A 178 -1.25 12.76 -7.38
CA VAL A 178 -0.43 12.82 -8.59
C VAL A 178 0.77 11.90 -8.38
N LEU A 179 0.94 10.96 -9.30
CA LEU A 179 2.12 10.12 -9.40
C LEU A 179 2.96 10.62 -10.58
N ALA A 180 4.17 11.08 -10.31
CA ALA A 180 5.06 11.61 -11.34
C ALA A 180 6.30 10.72 -11.49
N GLU A 181 6.57 10.29 -12.72
CA GLU A 181 7.67 9.43 -13.13
C GLU A 181 8.60 10.15 -14.09
N ASN A 182 9.91 10.03 -13.90
CA ASN A 182 10.88 10.43 -14.91
C ASN A 182 10.91 9.38 -16.02
N VAL A 183 10.39 9.73 -17.18
CA VAL A 183 10.30 8.82 -18.34
C VAL A 183 11.33 9.11 -19.43
N THR A 184 12.25 10.05 -19.19
CA THR A 184 13.35 10.39 -20.12
C THR A 184 14.09 9.15 -20.63
N PRO A 185 14.47 8.16 -19.76
CA PRO A 185 15.21 6.98 -20.21
C PRO A 185 14.46 6.08 -21.20
N PHE A 186 13.14 6.26 -21.31
CA PHE A 186 12.27 5.45 -22.16
C PHE A 186 11.90 6.15 -23.48
N CYS A 187 12.33 7.41 -23.65
CA CYS A 187 12.16 8.12 -24.89
C CYS A 187 13.12 7.57 -25.96
N PRO A 188 12.67 7.46 -27.21
CA PRO A 188 13.54 7.04 -28.31
C PRO A 188 14.81 7.91 -28.43
N SER A 189 15.93 7.27 -28.76
CA SER A 189 17.18 7.98 -28.96
C SER A 189 17.04 9.05 -30.07
N GLY A 190 17.53 10.25 -29.78
CA GLY A 190 17.46 11.39 -30.69
C GLY A 190 16.12 12.13 -30.71
N LEU A 191 15.11 11.69 -29.95
CA LEU A 191 13.84 12.40 -29.83
C LEU A 191 13.98 13.69 -28.99
N LEU A 192 14.79 13.63 -27.95
CA LEU A 192 14.97 14.74 -27.02
C LEU A 192 16.32 15.44 -27.24
N PRO A 193 16.38 16.76 -27.03
CA PRO A 193 17.64 17.47 -26.93
C PRO A 193 18.47 16.97 -25.75
N GLU A 194 19.79 17.12 -25.82
CA GLU A 194 20.70 16.76 -24.74
C GLU A 194 20.32 17.51 -23.44
N GLY A 195 20.27 16.79 -22.33
CA GLY A 195 19.90 17.34 -21.02
C GLY A 195 18.40 17.58 -20.80
N ALA A 196 17.53 17.34 -21.80
CA ALA A 196 16.10 17.45 -21.59
C ALA A 196 15.57 16.33 -20.70
N LEU A 197 14.68 16.69 -19.77
CA LEU A 197 13.98 15.75 -18.91
C LEU A 197 12.50 15.69 -19.27
N VAL A 198 11.94 14.49 -19.29
CA VAL A 198 10.51 14.28 -19.49
C VAL A 198 9.92 13.63 -18.24
N VAL A 199 8.89 14.27 -17.70
CA VAL A 199 8.14 13.78 -16.56
C VAL A 199 6.73 13.42 -17.02
N TYR A 200 6.32 12.18 -16.77
CA TYR A 200 4.96 11.72 -16.96
C TYR A 200 4.22 11.84 -15.63
N ARG A 201 3.09 12.52 -15.61
CA ARG A 201 2.24 12.69 -14.43
C ARG A 201 0.89 12.02 -14.66
N GLU A 202 0.58 11.07 -13.80
CA GLU A 202 -0.74 10.43 -13.73
C GLU A 202 -1.53 11.07 -12.60
N MET A 203 -2.74 11.51 -12.90
CA MET A 203 -3.65 12.14 -11.95
C MET A 203 -4.71 11.13 -11.52
N PHE A 204 -4.88 10.97 -10.22
CA PHE A 204 -5.81 10.03 -9.61
C PHE A 204 -6.73 10.71 -8.61
N LEU A 205 -7.89 10.09 -8.40
CA LEU A 205 -8.71 10.29 -7.21
C LEU A 205 -8.38 9.18 -6.21
N LEU A 206 -7.86 9.57 -5.05
CA LEU A 206 -7.55 8.66 -3.95
C LEU A 206 -8.78 8.49 -3.06
N ARG A 207 -9.19 7.25 -2.82
CA ARG A 207 -10.20 6.87 -1.84
C ARG A 207 -9.59 5.87 -0.86
N THR A 208 -10.05 5.92 0.39
CA THR A 208 -9.73 4.93 1.43
C THR A 208 -11.01 4.16 1.72
N GLU A 209 -10.94 2.85 1.62
CA GLU A 209 -12.04 1.92 1.91
C GLU A 209 -11.74 1.10 3.15
#